data_a8350208d12285627e8c264baec02097
#
_entry.id   a8350208d12285627e8c264baec02097
#
_cell.length_a   1.000
_cell.length_b   1.000
_cell.length_c   1.000
_cell.angle_alpha   90.00
_cell.angle_beta   90.00
_cell.angle_gamma   90.00
#
_symmetry.space_group_name_H-M   'P 1'
#
loop_
_entity.id
_entity.type
_entity.pdbx_description
1 polymer ?
#
loop_
_entity_poly.entity_id
_entity_poly.type
_entity_poly.pdbx_seq_one_letter_code
_entity_poly.pdbx_strand_id
1 'polypeptide(L)'
;AALERMVARCCEIKADVVSRDEREGGLRAVLNFGHTLGHAIEKVTGFGAVLHGEAVALGMPFALAWSIEAKGFDPKDAGRVVFLLAKFGLNIAALKPKSLDWRALRDAMGRDKKAQGGAVRFVLCDRLGHCGLPEEIPSADLDELLKGWCRDVVRE
;
A
#
# COMPACT_ATOMS: atom_id res chain seq x y z
N ALA A 1 -3.14 9.84 -25.49
CA ALA A 1 -4.52 10.27 -25.15
C ALA A 1 -5.06 9.73 -23.81
N ALA A 2 -5.30 8.40 -23.60
CA ALA A 2 -5.88 7.91 -22.34
C ALA A 2 -4.87 7.92 -21.17
N LEU A 3 -3.68 7.38 -21.38
CA LEU A 3 -2.60 7.37 -20.39
C LEU A 3 -2.19 8.79 -19.99
N GLU A 4 -2.05 9.67 -20.95
CA GLU A 4 -1.73 11.09 -20.74
C GLU A 4 -2.75 11.79 -19.84
N ARG A 5 -4.06 11.58 -20.10
CA ARG A 5 -5.13 12.10 -19.25
C ARG A 5 -5.08 11.50 -17.83
N MET A 6 -4.78 10.22 -17.71
CA MET A 6 -4.63 9.55 -16.42
C MET A 6 -3.48 10.16 -15.61
N VAL A 7 -2.31 10.34 -16.24
CA VAL A 7 -1.14 10.98 -15.59
C VAL A 7 -1.45 12.41 -15.19
N ALA A 8 -2.04 13.20 -16.08
CA ALA A 8 -2.43 14.59 -15.79
C ALA A 8 -3.39 14.63 -14.58
N ARG A 9 -4.41 13.76 -14.56
CA ARG A 9 -5.37 13.71 -13.46
C ARG A 9 -4.72 13.30 -12.13
N CYS A 10 -3.78 12.36 -12.14
CA CYS A 10 -3.02 12.00 -10.94
C CYS A 10 -2.18 13.19 -10.43
N CYS A 11 -1.55 13.95 -11.31
CA CYS A 11 -0.79 15.15 -10.96
C CYS A 11 -1.71 16.23 -10.36
N GLU A 12 -2.89 16.48 -10.95
CA GLU A 12 -3.88 17.42 -10.43
C GLU A 12 -4.34 17.05 -9.02
N ILE A 13 -4.72 15.78 -8.80
CA ILE A 13 -5.15 15.28 -7.49
C ILE A 13 -4.03 15.46 -6.46
N LYS A 14 -2.81 15.08 -6.81
CA LYS A 14 -1.66 15.24 -5.93
C LYS A 14 -1.41 16.71 -5.60
N ALA A 15 -1.47 17.60 -6.59
CA ALA A 15 -1.29 19.04 -6.41
C ALA A 15 -2.36 19.62 -5.48
N ASP A 16 -3.64 19.24 -5.66
CA ASP A 16 -4.74 19.68 -4.78
C ASP A 16 -4.51 19.21 -3.33
N VAL A 17 -4.19 17.94 -3.13
CA VAL A 17 -3.93 17.40 -1.79
C VAL A 17 -2.75 18.12 -1.12
N VAL A 18 -1.64 18.32 -1.84
CA VAL A 18 -0.45 19.00 -1.30
C VAL A 18 -0.73 20.46 -1.01
N SER A 19 -1.46 21.18 -1.87
CA SER A 19 -1.79 22.58 -1.64
C SER A 19 -2.68 22.81 -0.41
N ARG A 20 -3.52 21.82 -0.07
CA ARG A 20 -4.40 21.86 1.11
C ARG A 20 -3.74 21.40 2.39
N ASP A 21 -2.64 20.66 2.30
CA ASP A 21 -1.87 20.15 3.44
C ASP A 21 -0.37 20.09 3.12
N GLU A 22 0.23 21.27 3.00
CA GLU A 22 1.66 21.42 2.66
C GLU A 22 2.58 20.79 3.72
N ARG A 23 2.18 20.85 5.00
CA ARG A 23 3.00 20.40 6.15
C ARG A 23 2.73 18.96 6.57
N GLU A 24 1.93 18.20 5.79
CA GLU A 24 1.58 16.80 6.10
C GLU A 24 0.90 16.63 7.48
N GLY A 25 0.00 17.55 7.80
CA GLY A 25 -0.73 17.55 9.08
C GLY A 25 -1.87 16.53 9.15
N GLY A 26 -2.25 15.92 8.05
CA GLY A 26 -3.36 14.95 8.03
C GLY A 26 -3.80 14.53 6.63
N LEU A 27 -4.40 15.44 5.85
CA LEU A 27 -4.95 15.10 4.53
C LEU A 27 -3.90 14.48 3.59
N ARG A 28 -2.68 15.02 3.58
CA ARG A 28 -1.61 14.54 2.70
C ARG A 28 -1.22 13.09 2.96
N ALA A 29 -1.49 12.59 4.17
CA ALA A 29 -1.22 11.19 4.51
C ALA A 29 -1.96 10.20 3.59
N VAL A 30 -3.10 10.59 2.96
CA VAL A 30 -3.81 9.73 2.00
C VAL A 30 -2.95 9.33 0.80
N LEU A 31 -1.95 10.14 0.44
CA LEU A 31 -0.99 9.82 -0.63
C LEU A 31 -0.10 8.63 -0.28
N ASN A 32 -0.07 8.22 0.99
CA ASN A 32 0.71 7.07 1.47
C ASN A 32 -0.09 5.74 1.41
N PHE A 33 -1.22 5.69 0.70
CA PHE A 33 -1.95 4.44 0.47
C PHE A 33 -1.04 3.40 -0.21
N GLY A 34 -0.90 2.21 0.39
CA GLY A 34 0.01 1.16 -0.08
C GLY A 34 1.48 1.33 0.33
N HIS A 35 1.92 2.50 0.78
CA HIS A 35 3.34 2.79 1.06
C HIS A 35 3.89 2.03 2.27
N THR A 36 3.11 1.73 3.28
CA THR A 36 3.61 1.07 4.50
C THR A 36 4.20 -0.31 4.18
N LEU A 37 3.50 -1.13 3.40
CA LEU A 37 4.06 -2.39 2.91
C LEU A 37 5.05 -2.16 1.78
N GLY A 38 4.80 -1.20 0.89
CA GLY A 38 5.70 -0.85 -0.21
C GLY A 38 7.12 -0.56 0.26
N HIS A 39 7.31 0.32 1.24
CA HIS A 39 8.63 0.63 1.81
C HIS A 39 9.28 -0.59 2.50
N ALA A 40 8.48 -1.47 3.12
CA ALA A 40 9.00 -2.70 3.68
C ALA A 40 9.52 -3.64 2.59
N ILE A 41 8.82 -3.75 1.45
CA ILE A 41 9.25 -4.52 0.29
C ILE A 41 10.56 -3.95 -0.27
N GLU A 42 10.65 -2.65 -0.53
CA GLU A 42 11.88 -2.01 -1.01
C GLU A 42 13.08 -2.32 -0.10
N LYS A 43 12.86 -2.25 1.21
CA LYS A 43 13.91 -2.50 2.19
C LYS A 43 14.36 -3.95 2.26
N VAL A 44 13.42 -4.90 2.20
CA VAL A 44 13.70 -6.34 2.28
C VAL A 44 14.33 -6.86 0.99
N THR A 45 13.89 -6.36 -0.17
CA THR A 45 14.44 -6.77 -1.48
C THR A 45 15.76 -6.09 -1.81
N GLY A 46 16.12 -5.06 -1.10
CA GLY A 46 17.25 -4.17 -1.42
C GLY A 46 16.81 -3.04 -2.38
N PHE A 47 17.21 -1.81 -2.05
CA PHE A 47 16.84 -0.64 -2.85
C PHE A 47 17.26 -0.80 -4.32
N GLY A 48 16.32 -0.61 -5.24
CA GLY A 48 16.51 -0.73 -6.67
C GLY A 48 16.18 -2.10 -7.28
N ALA A 49 15.94 -3.13 -6.46
CA ALA A 49 15.48 -4.44 -6.95
C ALA A 49 14.01 -4.41 -7.40
N VAL A 50 13.20 -3.59 -6.73
CA VAL A 50 11.81 -3.28 -7.06
C VAL A 50 11.71 -1.75 -7.09
N LEU A 51 11.11 -1.18 -8.13
CA LEU A 51 10.91 0.27 -8.20
C LEU A 51 9.89 0.73 -7.17
N HIS A 52 10.03 1.96 -6.67
CA HIS A 52 9.12 2.50 -5.66
C HIS A 52 7.64 2.37 -6.02
N GLY A 53 7.25 2.76 -7.23
CA GLY A 53 5.87 2.64 -7.69
C GLY A 53 5.38 1.18 -7.79
N GLU A 54 6.26 0.24 -8.11
CA GLU A 54 5.98 -1.19 -8.13
C GLU A 54 5.75 -1.72 -6.70
N ALA A 55 6.62 -1.35 -5.77
CA ALA A 55 6.50 -1.72 -4.37
C ALA A 55 5.20 -1.18 -3.75
N VAL A 56 4.85 0.08 -4.04
CA VAL A 56 3.58 0.68 -3.61
C VAL A 56 2.38 -0.04 -4.21
N ALA A 57 2.44 -0.39 -5.50
CA ALA A 57 1.38 -1.15 -6.17
C ALA A 57 1.17 -2.54 -5.56
N LEU A 58 2.24 -3.19 -5.07
CA LEU A 58 2.15 -4.44 -4.30
C LEU A 58 1.55 -4.22 -2.91
N GLY A 59 1.77 -3.06 -2.31
CA GLY A 59 1.21 -2.71 -1.01
C GLY A 59 -0.28 -2.33 -1.05
N MET A 60 -0.80 -1.87 -2.19
CA MET A 60 -2.21 -1.46 -2.32
C MET A 60 -3.21 -2.60 -2.08
N PRO A 61 -3.08 -3.81 -2.69
CA PRO A 61 -3.98 -4.93 -2.40
C PRO A 61 -3.99 -5.33 -0.93
N PHE A 62 -2.85 -5.26 -0.26
CA PHE A 62 -2.74 -5.53 1.17
C PHE A 62 -3.55 -4.51 2.00
N ALA A 63 -3.40 -3.22 1.71
CA ALA A 63 -4.17 -2.16 2.36
C ALA A 63 -5.67 -2.28 2.06
N LEU A 64 -6.05 -2.71 0.85
CA LEU A 64 -7.45 -2.97 0.49
C LEU A 64 -8.04 -4.16 1.26
N ALA A 65 -7.28 -5.25 1.43
CA ALA A 65 -7.74 -6.40 2.22
C ALA A 65 -8.12 -5.96 3.64
N TRP A 66 -7.27 -5.17 4.30
CA TRP A 66 -7.61 -4.63 5.62
C TRP A 66 -8.73 -3.59 5.57
N SER A 67 -8.82 -2.81 4.51
CA SER A 67 -9.92 -1.84 4.32
C SER A 67 -11.28 -2.54 4.23
N ILE A 68 -11.35 -3.72 3.60
CA ILE A 68 -12.58 -4.54 3.55
C ILE A 68 -13.01 -4.94 4.97
N GLU A 69 -12.08 -5.47 5.76
CA GLU A 69 -12.39 -5.96 7.11
C GLU A 69 -12.67 -4.82 8.10
N ALA A 70 -11.84 -3.78 8.10
CA ALA A 70 -11.89 -2.74 9.11
C ALA A 70 -12.83 -1.57 8.77
N LYS A 71 -13.10 -1.32 7.47
CA LYS A 71 -13.87 -0.16 7.00
C LYS A 71 -15.10 -0.52 6.17
N GLY A 72 -15.30 -1.80 5.86
CA GLY A 72 -16.41 -2.23 5.00
C GLY A 72 -16.23 -1.80 3.54
N PHE A 73 -14.99 -1.63 3.07
CA PHE A 73 -14.71 -1.33 1.67
C PHE A 73 -15.32 -2.43 0.77
N ASP A 74 -15.96 -2.05 -0.34
CA ASP A 74 -16.62 -3.04 -1.21
C ASP A 74 -15.58 -3.97 -1.87
N PRO A 75 -15.66 -5.30 -1.66
CA PRO A 75 -14.76 -6.26 -2.29
C PRO A 75 -14.75 -6.20 -3.83
N LYS A 76 -15.88 -5.81 -4.45
CA LYS A 76 -15.95 -5.64 -5.91
C LYS A 76 -15.09 -4.47 -6.37
N ASP A 77 -15.10 -3.38 -5.63
CA ASP A 77 -14.27 -2.23 -5.93
C ASP A 77 -12.79 -2.51 -5.65
N ALA A 78 -12.46 -3.29 -4.61
CA ALA A 78 -11.11 -3.79 -4.40
C ALA A 78 -10.64 -4.63 -5.60
N GLY A 79 -11.47 -5.55 -6.07
CA GLY A 79 -11.18 -6.35 -7.27
C GLY A 79 -10.93 -5.50 -8.52
N ARG A 80 -11.65 -4.40 -8.70
CA ARG A 80 -11.43 -3.44 -9.81
C ARG A 80 -10.04 -2.79 -9.73
N VAL A 81 -9.60 -2.40 -8.53
CA VAL A 81 -8.26 -1.81 -8.33
C VAL A 81 -7.18 -2.85 -8.65
N VAL A 82 -7.29 -4.06 -8.08
CA VAL A 82 -6.33 -5.15 -8.31
C VAL A 82 -6.25 -5.51 -9.79
N PHE A 83 -7.40 -5.63 -10.47
CA PHE A 83 -7.46 -5.87 -11.91
C PHE A 83 -6.77 -4.77 -12.73
N LEU A 84 -6.97 -3.50 -12.35
CA LEU A 84 -6.32 -2.38 -13.03
C LEU A 84 -4.79 -2.43 -12.85
N LEU A 85 -4.31 -2.68 -11.64
CA LEU A 85 -2.87 -2.85 -11.37
C LEU A 85 -2.28 -3.98 -12.21
N ALA A 86 -2.97 -5.12 -12.28
CA ALA A 86 -2.54 -6.27 -13.09
C ALA A 86 -2.46 -5.93 -14.58
N LYS A 87 -3.39 -5.13 -15.12
CA LYS A 87 -3.34 -4.66 -16.52
C LYS A 87 -2.11 -3.82 -16.84
N PHE A 88 -1.53 -3.15 -15.85
CA PHE A 88 -0.29 -2.38 -16.01
C PHE A 88 0.96 -3.19 -15.64
N GLY A 89 0.85 -4.50 -15.40
CA GLY A 89 1.95 -5.33 -14.94
C GLY A 89 2.41 -5.05 -13.50
N LEU A 90 1.60 -4.34 -12.73
CA LEU A 90 1.89 -3.92 -11.36
C LEU A 90 1.26 -4.90 -10.36
N ASN A 91 1.51 -6.19 -10.54
CA ASN A 91 1.04 -7.25 -9.64
C ASN A 91 2.18 -8.20 -9.28
N ILE A 92 1.93 -9.05 -8.30
CA ILE A 92 2.94 -9.95 -7.77
C ILE A 92 3.46 -10.94 -8.82
N ALA A 93 2.59 -11.48 -9.67
CA ALA A 93 2.96 -12.43 -10.72
C ALA A 93 3.87 -11.81 -11.77
N ALA A 94 3.68 -10.53 -12.11
CA ALA A 94 4.51 -9.80 -13.06
C ALA A 94 5.83 -9.34 -12.45
N LEU A 95 5.78 -8.81 -11.21
CA LEU A 95 6.95 -8.20 -10.55
C LEU A 95 7.86 -9.24 -9.89
N LYS A 96 7.32 -10.40 -9.48
CA LYS A 96 8.05 -11.55 -8.91
C LYS A 96 9.17 -11.15 -7.93
N PRO A 97 8.88 -10.34 -6.90
CA PRO A 97 9.89 -9.95 -5.94
C PRO A 97 10.43 -11.21 -5.23
N LYS A 98 11.76 -11.35 -5.21
CA LYS A 98 12.40 -12.50 -4.59
C LYS A 98 12.35 -12.40 -3.06
N SER A 99 12.17 -13.56 -2.41
CA SER A 99 12.44 -13.73 -0.96
C SER A 99 11.61 -12.85 -0.03
N LEU A 100 10.29 -12.73 -0.28
CA LEU A 100 9.41 -12.04 0.65
C LEU A 100 9.07 -12.95 1.84
N ASP A 101 9.80 -12.78 2.93
CA ASP A 101 9.47 -13.37 4.23
C ASP A 101 8.64 -12.40 5.06
N TRP A 102 7.53 -12.88 5.61
CA TRP A 102 6.62 -12.05 6.38
C TRP A 102 7.25 -11.45 7.65
N ARG A 103 8.21 -12.17 8.28
CA ARG A 103 8.92 -11.67 9.46
C ARG A 103 9.85 -10.52 9.09
N ALA A 104 10.58 -10.66 7.97
CA ALA A 104 11.43 -9.60 7.47
C ALA A 104 10.64 -8.35 7.10
N LEU A 105 9.47 -8.51 6.46
CA LEU A 105 8.54 -7.40 6.18
C LEU A 105 8.02 -6.75 7.46
N ARG A 106 7.61 -7.56 8.44
CA ARG A 106 7.14 -7.08 9.74
C ARG A 106 8.20 -6.27 10.49
N ASP A 107 9.44 -6.79 10.52
CA ASP A 107 10.59 -6.10 11.12
C ASP A 107 10.94 -4.80 10.37
N ALA A 108 10.88 -4.82 9.04
CA ALA A 108 11.13 -3.63 8.23
C ALA A 108 10.12 -2.51 8.53
N MET A 109 8.85 -2.84 8.71
CA MET A 109 7.80 -1.90 9.13
C MET A 109 8.03 -1.38 10.55
N GLY A 110 8.46 -2.26 11.48
CA GLY A 110 8.64 -1.89 12.90
C GLY A 110 9.84 -0.99 13.16
N ARG A 111 10.92 -1.12 12.38
CA ARG A 111 12.14 -0.32 12.56
C ARG A 111 11.93 1.16 12.18
N ASP A 112 11.11 1.42 11.20
CA ASP A 112 10.78 2.79 10.78
C ASP A 112 9.99 3.56 11.86
N LYS A 113 9.37 2.83 12.81
CA LYS A 113 8.41 3.37 13.78
C LYS A 113 8.88 3.42 15.23
N LYS A 114 10.05 2.87 15.57
CA LYS A 114 10.67 3.13 16.90
C LYS A 114 10.87 4.61 17.16
N ALA A 115 10.93 5.43 16.09
CA ALA A 115 10.98 6.89 16.17
C ALA A 115 9.59 7.55 16.38
N GLN A 116 8.47 6.83 16.21
CA GLN A 116 7.10 7.38 16.23
C GLN A 116 6.11 6.62 17.15
N GLY A 117 6.57 6.00 18.24
CA GLY A 117 5.68 5.35 19.21
C GLY A 117 5.35 3.88 18.94
N GLY A 118 6.00 3.22 17.99
CA GLY A 118 6.02 1.75 17.86
C GLY A 118 4.88 1.09 17.08
N ALA A 119 3.77 1.77 16.82
CA ALA A 119 2.62 1.20 16.12
C ALA A 119 2.74 1.30 14.59
N VAL A 120 2.37 0.23 13.87
CA VAL A 120 2.33 0.23 12.41
C VAL A 120 0.99 0.75 11.94
N ARG A 121 1.01 1.86 11.17
CA ARG A 121 -0.19 2.52 10.65
C ARG A 121 -0.31 2.35 9.14
N PHE A 122 -1.53 2.20 8.69
CA PHE A 122 -1.89 2.13 7.29
C PHE A 122 -2.93 3.18 6.93
N VAL A 123 -2.82 3.73 5.74
CA VAL A 123 -3.94 4.47 5.14
C VAL A 123 -4.95 3.45 4.67
N LEU A 124 -6.19 3.57 5.11
CA LEU A 124 -7.30 2.69 4.75
C LEU A 124 -8.37 3.48 4.01
N CYS A 125 -9.10 2.78 3.14
CA CYS A 125 -10.21 3.37 2.39
C CYS A 125 -11.55 2.80 2.87
N ASP A 126 -12.59 3.62 2.88
CA ASP A 126 -13.97 3.19 3.12
C ASP A 126 -14.75 3.01 1.79
N ARG A 127 -14.31 3.69 0.71
CA ARG A 127 -14.84 3.57 -0.65
C ARG A 127 -13.83 4.07 -1.67
N LEU A 128 -14.09 3.81 -2.96
CA LEU A 128 -13.28 4.40 -4.03
C LEU A 128 -13.30 5.93 -3.96
N GLY A 129 -12.10 6.51 -4.06
CA GLY A 129 -11.92 7.96 -4.01
C GLY A 129 -11.90 8.58 -2.61
N HIS A 130 -11.98 7.76 -1.54
CA HIS A 130 -11.91 8.27 -0.19
C HIS A 130 -11.08 7.35 0.72
N CYS A 131 -10.07 7.92 1.35
CA CYS A 131 -9.25 7.27 2.37
C CYS A 131 -9.30 8.10 3.66
N GLY A 132 -9.24 7.41 4.80
CA GLY A 132 -9.09 8.02 6.11
C GLY A 132 -7.66 8.42 6.45
N LEU A 133 -7.46 8.97 7.64
CA LEU A 133 -6.14 9.15 8.22
C LEU A 133 -5.49 7.79 8.51
N PRO A 134 -4.14 7.74 8.63
CA PRO A 134 -3.45 6.50 8.94
C PRO A 134 -3.92 5.90 10.27
N GLU A 135 -4.35 4.64 10.26
CA GLU A 135 -4.84 3.90 11.42
C GLU A 135 -3.91 2.75 11.76
N GLU A 136 -3.84 2.44 13.05
CA GLU A 136 -3.06 1.32 13.54
C GLU A 136 -3.76 -0.01 13.26
N ILE A 137 -3.00 -0.99 12.74
CA ILE A 137 -3.44 -2.38 12.69
C ILE A 137 -2.91 -3.08 13.95
N PRO A 138 -3.77 -3.78 14.73
CA PRO A 138 -3.31 -4.59 15.84
C PRO A 138 -2.23 -5.59 15.41
N SER A 139 -1.20 -5.78 16.24
CA SER A 139 -0.02 -6.59 15.86
C SER A 139 -0.38 -8.01 15.44
N ALA A 140 -1.33 -8.65 16.13
CA ALA A 140 -1.76 -10.01 15.81
C ALA A 140 -2.40 -10.09 14.42
N ASP A 141 -3.29 -9.13 14.10
CA ASP A 141 -4.00 -9.07 12.83
C ASP A 141 -3.03 -8.77 11.69
N LEU A 142 -2.08 -7.86 11.91
CA LEU A 142 -1.03 -7.55 10.94
C LEU A 142 -0.16 -8.78 10.63
N ASP A 143 0.21 -9.56 11.65
CA ASP A 143 1.01 -10.76 11.47
C ASP A 143 0.25 -11.82 10.65
N GLU A 144 -1.05 -12.01 10.91
CA GLU A 144 -1.88 -12.95 10.15
C GLU A 144 -2.08 -12.50 8.70
N LEU A 145 -2.34 -11.22 8.48
CA LEU A 145 -2.43 -10.64 7.14
C LEU A 145 -1.14 -10.82 6.34
N LEU A 146 0.03 -10.54 6.96
CA LEU A 146 1.32 -10.69 6.30
C LEU A 146 1.63 -12.14 5.97
N LYS A 147 1.31 -13.07 6.87
CA LYS A 147 1.47 -14.52 6.62
C LYS A 147 0.58 -14.98 5.46
N GLY A 148 -0.68 -14.52 5.43
CA GLY A 148 -1.62 -14.79 4.34
C GLY A 148 -1.07 -14.27 3.02
N TRP A 149 -0.76 -13.00 2.97
CA TRP A 149 -0.26 -12.33 1.77
C TRP A 149 1.03 -12.98 1.24
N CYS A 150 2.02 -13.29 2.08
CA CYS A 150 3.25 -13.98 1.66
C CYS A 150 2.99 -15.39 1.14
N ARG A 151 2.00 -16.12 1.68
CA ARG A 151 1.63 -17.46 1.16
C ARG A 151 1.06 -17.39 -0.24
N ASP A 152 0.23 -16.40 -0.50
CA ASP A 152 -0.41 -16.21 -1.81
C ASP A 152 0.64 -15.79 -2.86
N VAL A 153 1.59 -14.94 -2.44
CA VAL A 153 2.73 -14.49 -3.26
C VAL A 153 3.68 -15.63 -3.67
N VAL A 154 3.89 -16.63 -2.80
CA VAL A 154 4.83 -17.75 -3.05
C VAL A 154 4.18 -18.85 -3.90
N ARG A 155 2.85 -18.92 -3.97
CA ARG A 155 2.11 -19.96 -4.71
C ARG A 155 1.85 -19.64 -6.19
N GLU A 156 2.04 -18.39 -6.63
CA GLU A 156 2.00 -17.98 -8.03
C GLU A 156 3.40 -17.95 -8.68
#